data_b390e59235ea575a9e8d9030f21e1081
#
_entry.id   b390e59235ea575a9e8d9030f21e1081
#
_cell.length_a   1.000
_cell.length_b   1.000
_cell.length_c   1.000
_cell.angle_alpha   90.00
_cell.angle_beta   90.00
_cell.angle_gamma   90.00
#
_symmetry.space_group_name_H-M   'P 1'
#
loop_
_entity.id
_entity.type
_entity.pdbx_description
1 polymer ?
#
loop_
_entity_poly.entity_id
_entity_poly.type
_entity_poly.pdbx_seq_one_letter_code
_entity_poly.pdbx_strand_id
1 'polypeptide(L)'
;MLLDTAPIIYCLEDNAEFGPRFQPLFEAHGRGDLRFAVTTMSLAEVLTGPLQSSDEALTRRYRAILESWQVVDLNTDIAESAARLRASLRLKLPDAVQAAAALAINADALVTHDRDFSRLKSLRVIS
;
A
#
# COMPACT_ATOMS: atom_id res chain seq x y z
N MET A 1 -7.11 -6.57 1.82
CA MET A 1 -5.76 -6.21 2.30
C MET A 1 -5.33 -4.86 1.75
N LEU A 2 -4.80 -4.01 2.58
CA LEU A 2 -4.20 -2.75 2.10
C LEU A 2 -2.72 -2.99 1.82
N LEU A 3 -2.27 -2.58 0.62
CA LEU A 3 -0.87 -2.74 0.22
C LEU A 3 -0.11 -1.44 0.38
N ASP A 4 1.05 -1.52 1.06
CA ASP A 4 2.03 -0.44 1.08
C ASP A 4 2.69 -0.30 -0.29
N THR A 5 3.35 0.82 -0.53
CA THR A 5 3.91 1.16 -1.84
C THR A 5 4.97 0.16 -2.31
N ALA A 6 5.88 -0.25 -1.44
CA ALA A 6 7.01 -1.10 -1.85
C ALA A 6 6.57 -2.46 -2.43
N PRO A 7 5.68 -3.24 -1.78
CA PRO A 7 5.18 -4.48 -2.38
C PRO A 7 4.51 -4.29 -3.73
N ILE A 8 3.81 -3.17 -3.91
CA ILE A 8 3.17 -2.84 -5.20
C ILE A 8 4.25 -2.66 -6.28
N ILE A 9 5.25 -1.85 -6.00
CA ILE A 9 6.33 -1.58 -6.95
C ILE A 9 7.10 -2.86 -7.28
N TYR A 10 7.41 -3.69 -6.29
CA TYR A 10 8.10 -4.95 -6.52
C TYR A 10 7.35 -5.84 -7.49
N CYS A 11 6.03 -5.90 -7.38
CA CYS A 11 5.21 -6.71 -8.28
C CYS A 11 5.12 -6.09 -9.68
N LEU A 12 4.87 -4.78 -9.77
CA LEU A 12 4.71 -4.10 -11.06
C LEU A 12 6.01 -4.08 -11.87
N GLU A 13 7.16 -3.97 -11.20
CA GLU A 13 8.48 -3.95 -11.84
C GLU A 13 9.10 -5.34 -11.96
N ASP A 14 8.42 -6.38 -11.52
CA ASP A 14 8.92 -7.76 -11.51
C ASP A 14 10.30 -7.86 -10.84
N ASN A 15 10.40 -7.30 -9.64
CA ASN A 15 11.65 -7.27 -8.89
C ASN A 15 12.12 -8.69 -8.56
N ALA A 16 13.33 -9.06 -9.01
CA ALA A 16 13.86 -10.42 -8.88
C ALA A 16 14.17 -10.82 -7.44
N GLU A 17 14.51 -9.85 -6.59
CA GLU A 17 14.87 -10.11 -5.18
C GLU A 17 13.64 -10.15 -4.26
N PHE A 18 12.78 -9.13 -4.33
CA PHE A 18 11.67 -8.96 -3.41
C PHE A 18 10.30 -9.32 -3.99
N GLY A 19 10.16 -9.35 -5.32
CA GLY A 19 8.91 -9.73 -5.98
C GLY A 19 8.38 -11.09 -5.55
N PRO A 20 9.22 -12.16 -5.54
CA PRO A 20 8.76 -13.50 -5.15
C PRO A 20 8.17 -13.56 -3.74
N ARG A 21 8.61 -12.71 -2.84
CA ARG A 21 8.12 -12.67 -1.46
C ARG A 21 6.63 -12.37 -1.37
N PHE A 22 6.13 -11.49 -2.24
CA PHE A 22 4.73 -11.06 -2.24
C PHE A 22 3.90 -11.71 -3.36
N GLN A 23 4.54 -12.45 -4.26
CA GLN A 23 3.88 -13.06 -5.42
C GLN A 23 2.67 -13.91 -5.05
N PRO A 24 2.68 -14.75 -4.00
CA PRO A 24 1.50 -15.54 -3.64
C PRO A 24 0.25 -14.70 -3.37
N LEU A 25 0.42 -13.50 -2.80
CA LEU A 25 -0.70 -12.58 -2.56
C LEU A 25 -1.29 -12.06 -3.87
N PHE A 26 -0.44 -11.68 -4.82
CA PHE A 26 -0.89 -11.19 -6.12
C PHE A 26 -1.54 -12.29 -6.94
N GLU A 27 -1.04 -13.51 -6.87
CA GLU A 27 -1.67 -14.66 -7.50
C GLU A 27 -3.05 -14.94 -6.91
N ALA A 28 -3.19 -14.89 -5.58
CA ALA A 28 -4.47 -15.06 -4.92
C ALA A 28 -5.46 -13.96 -5.31
N HIS A 29 -4.98 -12.72 -5.43
CA HIS A 29 -5.79 -11.61 -5.92
C HIS A 29 -6.26 -11.86 -7.36
N GLY A 30 -5.36 -12.33 -8.22
CA GLY A 30 -5.69 -12.66 -9.61
C GLY A 30 -6.75 -13.75 -9.73
N ARG A 31 -6.81 -14.68 -8.78
CA ARG A 31 -7.85 -15.73 -8.74
C ARG A 31 -9.16 -15.25 -8.11
N GLY A 32 -9.20 -14.02 -7.59
CA GLY A 32 -10.36 -13.49 -6.88
C GLY A 32 -10.47 -13.90 -5.42
N ASP A 33 -9.43 -14.52 -4.86
CA ASP A 33 -9.43 -14.99 -3.46
C ASP A 33 -9.16 -13.86 -2.46
N LEU A 34 -8.51 -12.79 -2.90
CA LEU A 34 -8.18 -11.63 -2.08
C LEU A 34 -8.62 -10.34 -2.78
N ARG A 35 -9.00 -9.35 -1.98
CA ARG A 35 -9.26 -7.98 -2.46
C ARG A 35 -8.15 -7.06 -1.98
N PHE A 36 -7.66 -6.23 -2.88
CA PHE A 36 -6.63 -5.24 -2.58
C PHE A 36 -7.23 -3.85 -2.40
N ALA A 37 -6.59 -3.07 -1.55
CA ALA A 37 -6.84 -1.65 -1.38
C ALA A 37 -5.50 -0.91 -1.44
N VAL A 38 -5.53 0.32 -1.88
CA VAL A 38 -4.36 1.19 -2.01
C VAL A 38 -4.74 2.61 -1.62
N THR A 39 -3.85 3.32 -0.94
CA THR A 39 -4.08 4.73 -0.63
C THR A 39 -3.73 5.61 -1.82
N THR A 40 -4.35 6.80 -1.88
CA THR A 40 -3.97 7.81 -2.88
C THR A 40 -2.52 8.26 -2.71
N MET A 41 -1.95 8.18 -1.51
CA MET A 41 -0.54 8.43 -1.28
C MET A 41 0.34 7.40 -2.02
N SER A 42 0.02 6.11 -1.91
CA SER A 42 0.74 5.06 -2.65
C SER A 42 0.56 5.22 -4.15
N LEU A 43 -0.63 5.62 -4.60
CA LEU A 43 -0.87 5.93 -6.01
C LEU A 43 0.13 6.97 -6.50
N ALA A 44 0.30 8.07 -5.75
CA ALA A 44 1.26 9.11 -6.10
C ALA A 44 2.70 8.57 -6.14
N GLU A 45 3.10 7.77 -5.17
CA GLU A 45 4.43 7.21 -5.11
C GLU A 45 4.71 6.24 -6.26
N VAL A 46 3.75 5.36 -6.58
CA VAL A 46 3.89 4.39 -7.67
C VAL A 46 4.00 5.08 -9.02
N LEU A 47 3.21 6.13 -9.25
CA LEU A 47 3.21 6.84 -10.54
C LEU A 47 4.42 7.75 -10.73
N THR A 48 5.14 8.08 -9.67
CA THR A 48 6.30 8.96 -9.76
C THR A 48 7.39 8.37 -10.66
N GLY A 49 7.68 7.08 -10.54
CA GLY A 49 8.73 6.42 -11.35
C GLY A 49 8.51 6.56 -12.85
N PRO A 50 7.39 6.07 -13.39
CA PRO A 50 7.11 6.23 -14.83
C PRO A 50 7.08 7.68 -15.29
N LEU A 51 6.55 8.59 -14.49
CA LEU A 51 6.50 10.01 -14.83
C LEU A 51 7.89 10.64 -14.88
N GLN A 52 8.79 10.27 -13.98
CA GLN A 52 10.19 10.72 -14.02
C GLN A 52 10.90 10.23 -15.28
N SER A 53 10.51 9.08 -15.80
CA SER A 53 11.06 8.52 -17.05
C SER A 53 10.32 9.01 -18.28
N SER A 54 9.37 9.92 -18.13
CA SER A 54 8.50 10.43 -19.21
C SER A 54 7.77 9.32 -19.97
N ASP A 55 7.43 8.23 -19.27
CA ASP A 55 6.73 7.09 -19.85
C ASP A 55 5.23 7.19 -19.55
N GLU A 56 4.52 7.95 -20.39
CA GLU A 56 3.09 8.19 -20.20
C GLU A 56 2.25 6.92 -20.38
N ALA A 57 2.65 6.03 -21.28
CA ALA A 57 1.95 4.77 -21.51
C ALA A 57 2.01 3.88 -20.26
N LEU A 58 3.19 3.78 -19.64
CA LEU A 58 3.38 3.00 -18.42
C LEU A 58 2.63 3.63 -17.25
N THR A 59 2.63 4.96 -17.16
CA THR A 59 1.88 5.69 -16.12
C THR A 59 0.39 5.35 -16.20
N ARG A 60 -0.20 5.39 -17.39
CA ARG A 60 -1.61 5.04 -17.58
C ARG A 60 -1.89 3.58 -17.22
N ARG A 61 -0.98 2.69 -17.57
CA ARG A 61 -1.12 1.26 -17.27
C ARG A 61 -1.09 1.01 -15.76
N TYR A 62 -0.15 1.60 -15.04
CA TYR A 62 -0.06 1.46 -13.59
C TYR A 62 -1.29 2.06 -12.91
N ARG A 63 -1.72 3.23 -13.35
CA ARG A 63 -2.92 3.86 -12.80
C ARG A 63 -4.15 2.97 -12.99
N ALA A 64 -4.33 2.40 -14.16
CA ALA A 64 -5.47 1.52 -14.42
C ALA A 64 -5.47 0.29 -13.50
N ILE A 65 -4.29 -0.30 -13.26
CA ILE A 65 -4.16 -1.43 -12.34
C ILE A 65 -4.59 -1.03 -10.92
N LEU A 66 -4.05 0.08 -10.42
CA LEU A 66 -4.34 0.53 -9.05
C LEU A 66 -5.80 0.97 -8.88
N GLU A 67 -6.39 1.61 -9.89
CA GLU A 67 -7.79 2.00 -9.85
C GLU A 67 -8.75 0.82 -9.89
N SER A 68 -8.30 -0.35 -10.33
CA SER A 68 -9.10 -1.58 -10.28
C SER A 68 -9.25 -2.12 -8.86
N TRP A 69 -8.43 -1.67 -7.93
CA TRP A 69 -8.51 -1.99 -6.51
C TRP A 69 -9.37 -0.95 -5.78
N GLN A 70 -9.65 -1.18 -4.49
CA GLN A 70 -10.26 -0.15 -3.66
C GLN A 70 -9.25 0.98 -3.43
N VAL A 71 -9.58 2.18 -3.85
CA VAL A 71 -8.73 3.36 -3.62
C VAL A 71 -9.23 4.08 -2.37
N VAL A 72 -8.34 4.27 -1.42
CA VAL A 72 -8.64 4.94 -0.15
C VAL A 72 -8.06 6.35 -0.18
N ASP A 73 -8.93 7.35 -0.20
CA ASP A 73 -8.52 8.74 -0.18
C ASP A 73 -8.03 9.13 1.22
N LEU A 74 -6.93 9.88 1.28
CA LEU A 74 -6.45 10.49 2.51
C LEU A 74 -7.37 11.66 2.86
N ASN A 75 -8.39 11.37 3.65
CA ASN A 75 -9.33 12.40 4.14
C ASN A 75 -8.92 12.90 5.53
N THR A 76 -9.68 13.87 6.06
CA THR A 76 -9.39 14.50 7.36
C THR A 76 -9.38 13.49 8.51
N ASP A 77 -10.33 12.56 8.52
CA ASP A 77 -10.42 11.56 9.58
C ASP A 77 -9.23 10.61 9.58
N ILE A 78 -8.81 10.14 8.41
CA ILE A 78 -7.63 9.29 8.28
C ILE A 78 -6.37 10.07 8.66
N ALA A 79 -6.27 11.34 8.27
CA ALA A 79 -5.15 12.20 8.64
C ALA A 79 -5.04 12.36 10.16
N GLU A 80 -6.17 12.57 10.85
CA GLU A 80 -6.18 12.66 12.33
C GLU A 80 -5.77 11.33 12.95
N SER A 81 -6.29 10.21 12.46
CA SER A 81 -5.91 8.87 12.93
C SER A 81 -4.41 8.61 12.74
N ALA A 82 -3.87 9.01 11.60
CA ALA A 82 -2.43 8.91 11.33
C ALA A 82 -1.62 9.75 12.33
N ALA A 83 -2.08 10.95 12.63
CA ALA A 83 -1.43 11.81 13.63
C ALA A 83 -1.42 11.15 15.01
N ARG A 84 -2.52 10.52 15.42
CA ARG A 84 -2.61 9.81 16.69
C ARG A 84 -1.65 8.62 16.75
N LEU A 85 -1.59 7.82 15.70
CA LEU A 85 -0.66 6.69 15.61
C LEU A 85 0.79 7.16 15.66
N ARG A 86 1.10 8.24 14.95
CA ARG A 86 2.45 8.81 14.94
C ARG A 86 2.85 9.31 16.32
N ALA A 87 1.94 9.99 17.02
CA ALA A 87 2.19 10.52 18.35
C ALA A 87 2.41 9.41 19.39
N SER A 88 1.62 8.33 19.33
CA SER A 88 1.68 7.25 20.32
C SER A 88 2.74 6.20 20.01
N LEU A 89 2.96 5.86 18.72
CA LEU A 89 3.86 4.78 18.31
C LEU A 89 5.14 5.28 17.65
N ARG A 90 5.27 6.58 17.45
CA ARG A 90 6.44 7.21 16.78
C ARG A 90 6.71 6.67 15.38
N LEU A 91 5.66 6.33 14.66
CA LEU A 91 5.77 5.91 13.27
C LEU A 91 6.15 7.10 12.39
N LYS A 92 6.83 6.81 11.29
CA LYS A 92 7.01 7.79 10.22
C LYS A 92 5.64 8.15 9.64
N LEU A 93 5.48 9.37 9.14
CA LEU A 93 4.19 9.81 8.62
C LEU A 93 3.63 8.91 7.51
N PRO A 94 4.40 8.50 6.50
CA PRO A 94 3.86 7.59 5.48
C PRO A 94 3.35 6.27 6.07
N ASP A 95 4.06 5.70 7.01
CA ASP A 95 3.67 4.45 7.68
C ASP A 95 2.39 4.64 8.51
N ALA A 96 2.30 5.76 9.22
CA ALA A 96 1.11 6.09 10.01
C ALA A 96 -0.13 6.25 9.11
N VAL A 97 0.03 6.86 7.93
CA VAL A 97 -1.05 7.01 6.96
C VAL A 97 -1.53 5.64 6.45
N GLN A 98 -0.62 4.75 6.11
CA GLN A 98 -0.98 3.41 5.65
C GLN A 98 -1.73 2.62 6.73
N ALA A 99 -1.22 2.66 7.96
CA ALA A 99 -1.87 1.99 9.08
C ALA A 99 -3.26 2.57 9.37
N ALA A 100 -3.38 3.90 9.38
CA ALA A 100 -4.66 4.57 9.61
C ALA A 100 -5.68 4.23 8.51
N ALA A 101 -5.25 4.19 7.27
CA ALA A 101 -6.12 3.82 6.15
C ALA A 101 -6.58 2.37 6.25
N ALA A 102 -5.67 1.45 6.59
CA ALA A 102 -6.01 0.04 6.78
C ALA A 102 -7.03 -0.16 7.89
N LEU A 103 -6.87 0.55 9.02
CA LEU A 103 -7.82 0.50 10.12
C LEU A 103 -9.17 1.10 9.73
N ALA A 104 -9.17 2.21 8.98
CA ALA A 104 -10.39 2.89 8.56
C ALA A 104 -11.30 2.02 7.69
N ILE A 105 -10.72 1.16 6.84
CA ILE A 105 -11.48 0.27 5.98
C ILE A 105 -11.66 -1.14 6.56
N ASN A 106 -11.23 -1.36 7.79
CA ASN A 106 -11.24 -2.68 8.43
C ASN A 106 -10.53 -3.74 7.57
N ALA A 107 -9.37 -3.39 7.03
CA ALA A 107 -8.59 -4.32 6.22
C ALA A 107 -8.16 -5.53 7.06
N ASP A 108 -8.18 -6.71 6.45
CA ASP A 108 -7.74 -7.94 7.12
C ASP A 108 -6.25 -7.90 7.44
N ALA A 109 -5.47 -7.19 6.64
CA ALA A 109 -4.04 -7.03 6.86
C ALA A 109 -3.49 -5.82 6.12
N LEU A 110 -2.35 -5.32 6.62
CA LEU A 110 -1.48 -4.38 5.92
C LEU A 110 -0.30 -5.17 5.36
N VAL A 111 -0.06 -5.08 4.07
CA VAL A 111 1.06 -5.75 3.39
C VAL A 111 2.17 -4.73 3.19
N THR A 112 3.33 -4.95 3.79
CA THR A 112 4.45 -4.01 3.77
C THR A 112 5.78 -4.74 3.79
N HIS A 113 6.83 -4.08 3.32
CA HIS A 113 8.21 -4.56 3.49
C HIS A 113 8.84 -4.01 4.78
N ASP A 114 8.21 -3.00 5.39
CA ASP A 114 8.73 -2.33 6.58
C ASP A 114 8.36 -3.11 7.85
N ARG A 115 9.34 -3.29 8.75
CA ARG A 115 9.16 -3.97 10.03
C ARG A 115 8.77 -3.03 11.18
N ASP A 116 8.75 -1.72 10.93
CA ASP A 116 8.44 -0.71 11.97
C ASP A 116 7.00 -0.78 12.47
N PHE A 117 6.15 -1.55 11.77
CA PHE A 117 4.76 -1.79 12.20
C PHE A 117 4.61 -2.79 13.35
N SER A 118 5.67 -3.37 13.86
CA SER A 118 5.61 -4.37 14.94
C SER A 118 4.95 -3.85 16.22
N ARG A 119 4.95 -2.52 16.43
CA ARG A 119 4.31 -1.87 17.58
C ARG A 119 2.80 -1.76 17.45
N LEU A 120 2.27 -1.94 16.25
CA LEU A 120 0.85 -1.82 15.97
C LEU A 120 0.16 -3.15 16.28
N LYS A 121 -0.61 -3.18 17.38
CA LYS A 121 -1.26 -4.41 17.87
C LYS A 121 -2.65 -4.64 17.28
N SER A 122 -3.29 -3.58 16.79
CA SER A 122 -4.68 -3.61 16.31
C SER A 122 -4.83 -4.03 14.84
N LEU A 123 -3.73 -4.31 14.16
CA LEU A 123 -3.71 -4.61 12.74
C LEU A 123 -2.74 -5.75 12.44
N ARG A 124 -3.21 -6.73 11.66
CA ARG A 124 -2.33 -7.78 11.16
C ARG A 124 -1.40 -7.21 10.09
N VAL A 125 -0.12 -7.51 10.19
CA VAL A 125 0.90 -7.05 9.24
C VAL A 125 1.52 -8.26 8.56
N ILE A 126 1.55 -8.22 7.23
CA ILE A 126 2.22 -9.23 6.39
C ILE A 126 3.44 -8.58 5.75
N SER A 127 4.59 -9.19 5.94
CA SER A 127 5.84 -8.67 5.39
C SER A 127 6.73 -9.72 4.75
#